data_a6cf34b1fb8004c96237a1989b0c3d93
#
_entry.id   a6cf34b1fb8004c96237a1989b0c3d93
#
_cell.length_a   1.000
_cell.length_b   1.000
_cell.length_c   1.000
_cell.angle_alpha   90.00
_cell.angle_beta   90.00
_cell.angle_gamma   90.00
#
_symmetry.space_group_name_H-M   'P 1'
#
loop_
_entity.id
_entity.type
_entity.pdbx_description
1 polymer ?
#
loop_
_entity_poly.entity_id
_entity_poly.type
_entity_poly.pdbx_seq_one_letter_code
_entity_poly.pdbx_strand_id
1 'polypeptide(L)'
;REVEALIVRIAQKARAVGIHLVIATQRPSVDVITGLIKANVPARIAFTTTSQVDSRTIIDMVGAEKLLGMGDMLYSTSDMPKPKRIQGALVEGDEVQKVTDFLRMQRAPQYDDEVVSQPVQLNGRGGVVAEIESNDEPIFKDAVGVVIEARKASTSLLQRRLRIGYGKAARLIESMEEQGI
;
A
#
# COMPACT_ATOMS: atom_id res chain seq x y z
N ARG A 1 -1.84 -9.00 7.93
CA ARG A 1 -2.60 -7.99 8.72
C ARG A 1 -2.19 -6.55 8.37
N GLU A 2 -0.90 -6.22 8.31
CA GLU A 2 -0.45 -4.86 7.94
C GLU A 2 -0.80 -4.51 6.49
N VAL A 3 -0.48 -5.37 5.54
CA VAL A 3 -0.82 -5.18 4.11
C VAL A 3 -2.33 -5.04 3.91
N GLU A 4 -3.12 -5.83 4.60
CA GLU A 4 -4.59 -5.75 4.55
C GLU A 4 -5.09 -4.37 5.01
N ALA A 5 -4.58 -3.87 6.14
CA ALA A 5 -4.94 -2.55 6.65
C ALA A 5 -4.58 -1.42 5.66
N LEU A 6 -3.44 -1.55 4.98
CA LEU A 6 -3.00 -0.59 3.95
C LEU A 6 -3.89 -0.65 2.70
N ILE A 7 -4.25 -1.84 2.23
CA ILE A 7 -5.18 -2.03 1.10
C ILE A 7 -6.53 -1.41 1.43
N VAL A 8 -7.09 -1.70 2.60
CA VAL A 8 -8.36 -1.14 3.05
C VAL A 8 -8.30 0.39 3.13
N ARG A 9 -7.21 0.93 3.68
CA ARG A 9 -7.00 2.38 3.76
C ARG A 9 -6.92 3.03 2.38
N ILE A 10 -6.25 2.38 1.42
CA ILE A 10 -6.20 2.85 0.02
C ILE A 10 -7.60 2.79 -0.58
N ALA A 11 -8.32 1.66 -0.47
CA ALA A 11 -9.65 1.49 -1.02
C ALA A 11 -10.64 2.56 -0.52
N GLN A 12 -10.56 2.93 0.77
CA GLN A 12 -11.40 3.96 1.37
C GLN A 12 -11.09 5.38 0.85
N LYS A 13 -9.80 5.71 0.68
CA LYS A 13 -9.36 7.06 0.27
C LYS A 13 -9.32 7.24 -1.24
N ALA A 14 -9.02 6.20 -1.98
CA ALA A 14 -8.83 6.22 -3.43
C ALA A 14 -10.08 6.65 -4.18
N ARG A 15 -11.27 6.32 -3.67
CA ARG A 15 -12.56 6.70 -4.27
C ARG A 15 -12.69 8.22 -4.45
N ALA A 16 -12.29 8.99 -3.46
CA ALA A 16 -12.44 10.45 -3.48
C ALA A 16 -11.51 11.13 -4.51
N VAL A 17 -10.43 10.48 -4.89
CA VAL A 17 -9.42 11.02 -5.82
C VAL A 17 -9.43 10.30 -7.19
N GLY A 18 -10.40 9.42 -7.43
CA GLY A 18 -10.55 8.73 -8.72
C GLY A 18 -9.49 7.65 -8.99
N ILE A 19 -8.85 7.11 -7.96
CA ILE A 19 -7.93 5.98 -8.10
C ILE A 19 -8.73 4.67 -8.10
N HIS A 20 -8.55 3.86 -9.13
CA HIS A 20 -9.15 2.53 -9.24
C HIS A 20 -8.21 1.46 -8.70
N LEU A 21 -8.72 0.61 -7.83
CA LEU A 21 -7.98 -0.49 -7.23
C LEU A 21 -8.47 -1.82 -7.81
N VAL A 22 -7.56 -2.58 -8.43
CA VAL A 22 -7.82 -3.93 -8.93
C VAL A 22 -6.99 -4.91 -8.10
N ILE A 23 -7.68 -5.82 -7.42
CA ILE A 23 -7.06 -6.86 -6.59
C ILE A 23 -7.34 -8.21 -7.22
N ALA A 24 -6.29 -8.97 -7.53
CA ALA A 24 -6.40 -10.31 -8.09
C ALA A 24 -5.62 -11.31 -7.22
N THR A 25 -6.19 -12.50 -7.03
CA THR A 25 -5.55 -13.59 -6.30
C THR A 25 -5.93 -14.94 -6.89
N GLN A 26 -5.01 -15.88 -6.85
CA GLN A 26 -5.24 -17.28 -7.19
C GLN A 26 -5.58 -18.15 -5.95
N ARG A 27 -5.53 -17.56 -4.74
CA ARG A 27 -5.87 -18.23 -3.49
C ARG A 27 -7.06 -17.53 -2.82
N PRO A 28 -8.29 -17.93 -3.15
CA PRO A 28 -9.48 -17.32 -2.59
C PRO A 28 -9.81 -17.87 -1.20
N SER A 29 -8.83 -17.84 -0.28
CA SER A 29 -9.05 -18.23 1.12
C SER A 29 -9.63 -17.07 1.94
N VAL A 30 -10.30 -17.40 3.03
CA VAL A 30 -10.87 -16.42 3.97
C VAL A 30 -9.79 -15.53 4.59
N ASP A 31 -8.58 -16.06 4.73
CA ASP A 31 -7.42 -15.31 5.25
C ASP A 31 -6.90 -14.27 4.27
N VAL A 32 -7.13 -14.45 2.97
CA VAL A 32 -6.72 -13.54 1.90
C VAL A 32 -7.84 -12.57 1.55
N ILE A 33 -9.07 -13.10 1.36
CA ILE A 33 -10.26 -12.29 1.03
C ILE A 33 -11.09 -12.12 2.31
N THR A 34 -10.63 -11.23 3.16
CA THR A 34 -11.26 -10.98 4.47
C THR A 34 -12.56 -10.18 4.34
N GLY A 35 -13.37 -10.19 5.38
CA GLY A 35 -14.57 -9.36 5.47
C GLY A 35 -14.30 -7.87 5.32
N LEU A 36 -13.14 -7.39 5.80
CA LEU A 36 -12.73 -5.99 5.66
C LEU A 36 -12.44 -5.61 4.21
N ILE A 37 -11.75 -6.47 3.45
CA ILE A 37 -11.51 -6.27 2.01
C ILE A 37 -12.84 -6.27 1.28
N LYS A 38 -13.71 -7.25 1.54
CA LYS A 38 -15.03 -7.36 0.88
C LYS A 38 -15.94 -6.15 1.13
N ALA A 39 -15.88 -5.56 2.32
CA ALA A 39 -16.66 -4.36 2.65
C ALA A 39 -16.21 -3.11 1.88
N ASN A 40 -14.93 -3.04 1.49
CA ASN A 40 -14.36 -1.88 0.82
C ASN A 40 -14.19 -2.07 -0.70
N VAL A 41 -14.30 -3.31 -1.19
CA VAL A 41 -14.23 -3.67 -2.61
C VAL A 41 -15.54 -4.37 -2.99
N PRO A 42 -16.58 -3.60 -3.35
CA PRO A 42 -17.92 -4.14 -3.56
C PRO A 42 -18.09 -4.87 -4.90
N ALA A 43 -17.35 -4.48 -5.94
CA ALA A 43 -17.38 -5.16 -7.24
C ALA A 43 -16.44 -6.36 -7.23
N ARG A 44 -16.97 -7.54 -7.57
CA ARG A 44 -16.22 -8.79 -7.51
C ARG A 44 -16.45 -9.64 -8.75
N ILE A 45 -15.39 -10.31 -9.17
CA ILE A 45 -15.41 -11.26 -10.27
C ILE A 45 -14.86 -12.59 -9.75
N ALA A 46 -15.60 -13.65 -9.97
CA ALA A 46 -15.12 -15.02 -9.73
C ALA A 46 -15.04 -15.75 -11.06
N PHE A 47 -13.86 -16.19 -11.43
CA PHE A 47 -13.67 -17.22 -12.44
C PHE A 47 -13.93 -18.60 -11.84
N THR A 48 -13.77 -19.66 -12.62
CA THR A 48 -13.94 -21.04 -12.16
C THR A 48 -13.13 -21.30 -10.90
N THR A 49 -13.80 -21.80 -9.87
CA THR A 49 -13.19 -22.23 -8.61
C THR A 49 -13.24 -23.73 -8.44
N THR A 50 -12.36 -24.28 -7.59
CA THR A 50 -12.31 -25.72 -7.32
C THR A 50 -13.41 -26.16 -6.35
N SER A 51 -13.94 -25.26 -5.54
CA SER A 51 -14.91 -25.58 -4.51
C SER A 51 -16.01 -24.52 -4.34
N GLN A 52 -17.13 -24.94 -3.75
CA GLN A 52 -18.20 -24.01 -3.34
C GLN A 52 -17.76 -23.07 -2.23
N VAL A 53 -16.80 -23.47 -1.41
CA VAL A 53 -16.24 -22.63 -0.34
C VAL A 53 -15.51 -21.45 -0.94
N ASP A 54 -14.70 -21.69 -1.97
CA ASP A 54 -13.98 -20.64 -2.69
C ASP A 54 -14.95 -19.67 -3.37
N SER A 55 -16.00 -20.18 -4.01
CA SER A 55 -17.06 -19.35 -4.59
C SER A 55 -17.70 -18.44 -3.54
N ARG A 56 -18.09 -18.99 -2.39
CA ARG A 56 -18.65 -18.19 -1.29
C ARG A 56 -17.65 -17.18 -0.73
N THR A 57 -16.38 -17.54 -0.67
CA THR A 57 -15.34 -16.62 -0.19
C THR A 57 -15.21 -15.39 -1.09
N ILE A 58 -15.35 -15.55 -2.42
CA ILE A 58 -15.23 -14.44 -3.37
C ILE A 58 -16.52 -13.63 -3.47
N ILE A 59 -17.64 -14.29 -3.83
CA ILE A 59 -18.90 -13.62 -4.23
C ILE A 59 -20.05 -13.80 -3.23
N ASP A 60 -19.76 -14.36 -2.05
CA ASP A 60 -20.75 -14.69 -0.98
C ASP A 60 -21.85 -15.67 -1.41
N MET A 61 -21.70 -16.31 -2.58
CA MET A 61 -22.65 -17.27 -3.15
C MET A 61 -21.93 -18.46 -3.78
N VAL A 62 -22.63 -19.56 -3.94
CA VAL A 62 -22.18 -20.72 -4.73
C VAL A 62 -22.40 -20.45 -6.22
N GLY A 63 -21.67 -21.13 -7.06
CA GLY A 63 -21.89 -21.11 -8.52
C GLY A 63 -20.61 -20.99 -9.34
N ALA A 64 -19.54 -20.38 -8.81
CA ALA A 64 -18.27 -20.27 -9.53
C ALA A 64 -17.62 -21.63 -9.79
N GLU A 65 -17.90 -22.63 -8.95
CA GLU A 65 -17.43 -24.01 -9.14
C GLU A 65 -18.10 -24.73 -10.34
N LYS A 66 -19.16 -24.13 -10.89
CA LYS A 66 -19.91 -24.68 -12.06
C LYS A 66 -19.56 -23.97 -13.36
N LEU A 67 -18.65 -23.03 -13.33
CA LEU A 67 -18.22 -22.29 -14.51
C LEU A 67 -17.35 -23.19 -15.42
N LEU A 68 -17.39 -22.92 -16.70
CA LEU A 68 -16.75 -23.73 -17.73
C LEU A 68 -15.26 -23.44 -17.93
N GLY A 69 -14.74 -22.39 -17.26
CA GLY A 69 -13.38 -21.89 -17.52
C GLY A 69 -13.28 -21.03 -18.77
N MET A 70 -12.08 -20.82 -19.29
CA MET A 70 -11.81 -20.08 -20.53
C MET A 70 -12.44 -18.67 -20.56
N GLY A 71 -12.40 -17.98 -19.43
CA GLY A 71 -12.98 -16.62 -19.30
C GLY A 71 -14.44 -16.58 -18.84
N ASP A 72 -15.08 -17.74 -18.62
CA ASP A 72 -16.42 -17.78 -18.01
C ASP A 72 -16.35 -17.31 -16.56
N MET A 73 -17.18 -16.34 -16.17
CA MET A 73 -17.10 -15.69 -14.87
C MET A 73 -18.45 -15.31 -14.31
N LEU A 74 -18.50 -15.16 -12.99
CA LEU A 74 -19.59 -14.50 -12.26
C LEU A 74 -19.15 -13.12 -11.81
N TYR A 75 -19.95 -12.11 -12.17
CA TYR A 75 -19.77 -10.71 -11.77
C TYR A 75 -20.84 -10.32 -10.75
N SER A 76 -20.43 -9.71 -9.66
CA SER A 76 -21.30 -9.26 -8.57
C SER A 76 -20.90 -7.87 -8.10
N THR A 77 -21.90 -7.05 -7.80
CA THR A 77 -21.76 -5.73 -7.16
C THR A 77 -22.76 -5.62 -6.02
N SER A 78 -22.60 -4.62 -5.16
CA SER A 78 -23.50 -4.42 -4.00
C SER A 78 -24.95 -4.09 -4.35
N ASP A 79 -25.21 -3.57 -5.54
CA ASP A 79 -26.53 -3.21 -6.06
C ASP A 79 -27.24 -4.38 -6.78
N MET A 80 -26.51 -5.47 -7.05
CA MET A 80 -27.07 -6.64 -7.73
C MET A 80 -27.59 -7.69 -6.73
N PRO A 81 -28.87 -8.12 -6.85
CA PRO A 81 -29.44 -9.15 -5.97
C PRO A 81 -28.86 -10.55 -6.25
N LYS A 82 -28.31 -10.77 -7.45
CA LYS A 82 -27.67 -12.02 -7.88
C LYS A 82 -26.50 -11.72 -8.82
N PRO A 83 -25.44 -12.51 -8.76
CA PRO A 83 -24.33 -12.40 -9.70
C PRO A 83 -24.79 -12.62 -11.15
N LYS A 84 -24.21 -11.85 -12.05
CA LYS A 84 -24.42 -12.01 -13.50
C LYS A 84 -23.33 -12.89 -14.08
N ARG A 85 -23.71 -13.92 -14.84
CA ARG A 85 -22.75 -14.72 -15.59
C ARG A 85 -22.34 -13.99 -16.86
N ILE A 86 -21.06 -13.88 -17.10
CA ILE A 86 -20.47 -13.17 -18.21
C ILE A 86 -19.39 -14.06 -18.84
N GLN A 87 -19.35 -14.11 -20.15
CA GLN A 87 -18.25 -14.73 -20.89
C GLN A 87 -17.21 -13.64 -21.18
N GLY A 88 -16.05 -13.74 -20.55
CA GLY A 88 -14.88 -12.95 -20.86
C GLY A 88 -14.07 -13.52 -22.03
N ALA A 89 -13.19 -12.73 -22.59
CA ALA A 89 -12.21 -13.22 -23.55
C ALA A 89 -11.21 -14.14 -22.85
N LEU A 90 -10.85 -15.23 -23.52
CA LEU A 90 -9.66 -15.99 -23.13
C LEU A 90 -8.43 -15.19 -23.54
N VAL A 91 -7.53 -14.96 -22.59
CA VAL A 91 -6.25 -14.31 -22.83
C VAL A 91 -5.14 -15.32 -22.56
N GLU A 92 -4.34 -15.57 -23.57
CA GLU A 92 -3.20 -16.48 -23.48
C GLU A 92 -1.91 -15.76 -23.08
N GLY A 93 -0.92 -16.53 -22.60
CA GLY A 93 0.36 -15.97 -22.15
C GLY A 93 1.10 -15.18 -23.23
N ASP A 94 1.03 -15.65 -24.47
CA ASP A 94 1.65 -15.01 -25.63
C ASP A 94 1.03 -13.62 -25.94
N GLU A 95 -0.28 -13.48 -25.72
CA GLU A 95 -0.96 -12.19 -25.91
C GLU A 95 -0.55 -11.20 -24.83
N VAL A 96 -0.44 -11.65 -23.58
CA VAL A 96 0.08 -10.83 -22.48
C VAL A 96 1.49 -10.37 -22.78
N GLN A 97 2.36 -11.27 -23.29
CA GLN A 97 3.73 -10.94 -23.65
C GLN A 97 3.78 -9.88 -24.75
N LYS A 98 2.99 -10.04 -25.82
CA LYS A 98 2.92 -9.04 -26.91
C LYS A 98 2.50 -7.65 -26.42
N VAL A 99 1.49 -7.58 -25.54
CA VAL A 99 1.02 -6.30 -24.98
C VAL A 99 2.10 -5.67 -24.09
N THR A 100 2.73 -6.46 -23.23
CA THR A 100 3.77 -5.94 -22.34
C THR A 100 5.02 -5.48 -23.12
N ASP A 101 5.41 -6.18 -24.15
CA ASP A 101 6.54 -5.78 -25.01
C ASP A 101 6.23 -4.49 -25.79
N PHE A 102 5.01 -4.39 -26.31
CA PHE A 102 4.54 -3.16 -26.95
C PHE A 102 4.59 -1.95 -26.01
N LEU A 103 4.14 -2.11 -24.76
CA LEU A 103 4.19 -1.05 -23.75
C LEU A 103 5.64 -0.67 -23.36
N ARG A 104 6.52 -1.66 -23.24
CA ARG A 104 7.94 -1.42 -22.96
C ARG A 104 8.65 -0.64 -24.08
N MET A 105 8.28 -0.90 -25.34
CA MET A 105 8.83 -0.15 -26.47
C MET A 105 8.39 1.31 -26.51
N GLN A 106 7.22 1.64 -25.94
CA GLN A 106 6.72 3.02 -25.94
C GLN A 106 7.50 3.93 -24.98
N ARG A 107 7.89 3.41 -23.82
CA ARG A 107 8.59 4.19 -22.81
C ARG A 107 9.41 3.28 -21.89
N ALA A 108 10.66 3.60 -21.73
CA ALA A 108 11.50 2.98 -20.70
C ALA A 108 11.00 3.38 -19.29
N PRO A 109 11.06 2.47 -18.31
CA PRO A 109 10.70 2.80 -16.94
C PRO A 109 11.65 3.89 -16.40
N GLN A 110 11.07 4.90 -15.76
CA GLN A 110 11.82 5.88 -14.98
C GLN A 110 11.64 5.52 -13.53
N TYR A 111 12.68 4.97 -12.92
CA TYR A 111 12.71 4.69 -11.49
C TYR A 111 13.09 5.96 -10.74
N ASP A 112 12.43 6.19 -9.63
CA ASP A 112 12.82 7.20 -8.66
C ASP A 112 13.73 6.51 -7.64
N ASP A 113 15.04 6.73 -7.82
CA ASP A 113 16.05 6.10 -6.97
C ASP A 113 15.92 6.56 -5.51
N GLU A 114 15.39 7.76 -5.27
CA GLU A 114 15.15 8.28 -3.93
C GLU A 114 14.06 7.46 -3.19
N VAL A 115 13.02 7.01 -3.90
CA VAL A 115 11.97 6.17 -3.33
C VAL A 115 12.44 4.74 -3.11
N VAL A 116 13.29 4.21 -4.02
CA VAL A 116 13.76 2.81 -3.97
C VAL A 116 14.87 2.62 -2.95
N SER A 117 15.70 3.62 -2.72
CA SER A 117 16.82 3.58 -1.77
C SER A 117 16.42 3.83 -0.32
N GLN A 118 15.21 4.32 -0.06
CA GLN A 118 14.74 4.54 1.31
C GLN A 118 14.43 3.21 2.00
N PRO A 119 15.18 2.82 3.05
CA PRO A 119 14.82 1.66 3.86
C PRO A 119 13.47 1.92 4.54
N VAL A 120 12.49 1.06 4.28
CA VAL A 120 11.19 1.12 4.95
C VAL A 120 11.35 0.60 6.37
N GLN A 121 11.53 1.47 7.34
CA GLN A 121 11.46 1.10 8.74
C GLN A 121 9.99 1.02 9.18
N LEU A 122 9.52 -0.21 9.42
CA LEU A 122 8.22 -0.47 10.02
C LEU A 122 8.34 -0.37 11.55
N ASN A 123 7.92 0.74 12.10
CA ASN A 123 7.74 0.81 13.55
C ASN A 123 6.62 -0.11 13.99
N GLY A 124 6.79 -0.82 15.11
CA GLY A 124 5.82 -1.77 15.69
C GLY A 124 4.43 -1.19 16.02
N ARG A 125 4.14 0.05 15.62
CA ARG A 125 2.83 0.72 15.68
C ARG A 125 2.22 1.05 14.32
N GLY A 126 2.72 0.45 13.23
CA GLY A 126 2.11 0.59 11.89
C GLY A 126 2.29 1.96 11.21
N GLY A 127 3.25 2.76 11.62
CA GLY A 127 3.64 3.99 10.95
C GLY A 127 4.87 3.77 10.07
N VAL A 128 4.82 4.23 8.84
CA VAL A 128 6.01 4.35 7.98
C VAL A 128 6.79 5.56 8.49
N VAL A 129 7.96 5.36 9.05
CA VAL A 129 8.91 6.44 9.32
C VAL A 129 9.79 6.55 8.08
N ALA A 130 9.59 7.58 7.29
CA ALA A 130 10.58 7.97 6.31
C ALA A 130 11.82 8.46 7.10
N GLU A 131 12.92 7.74 7.02
CA GLU A 131 14.21 8.31 7.40
C GLU A 131 14.49 9.45 6.44
N ILE A 132 14.55 10.65 6.97
CA ILE A 132 15.03 11.81 6.24
C ILE A 132 16.55 11.71 6.31
N GLU A 133 17.12 11.02 5.30
CA GLU A 133 18.57 11.05 5.12
C GLU A 133 19.05 12.42 4.66
N SER A 134 20.13 12.84 5.27
CA SER A 134 21.23 13.70 4.74
C SER A 134 20.98 15.17 4.44
N ASN A 135 19.79 15.74 4.51
CA ASN A 135 19.65 17.20 4.49
C ASN A 135 19.64 17.85 5.89
N ASP A 136 19.83 17.04 6.94
CA ASP A 136 19.84 17.52 8.32
C ASP A 136 21.25 17.88 8.84
N GLU A 137 22.31 17.63 8.05
CA GLU A 137 23.68 17.96 8.47
C GLU A 137 23.88 19.44 8.84
N PRO A 138 23.36 20.42 8.07
CA PRO A 138 23.41 21.82 8.50
C PRO A 138 22.54 22.08 9.73
N ILE A 139 21.32 21.53 9.80
CA ILE A 139 20.40 21.72 10.92
C ILE A 139 20.91 21.02 12.20
N PHE A 140 21.58 19.87 12.07
CA PHE A 140 22.21 19.20 13.19
C PHE A 140 23.34 20.03 13.78
N LYS A 141 24.21 20.63 12.93
CA LYS A 141 25.28 21.54 13.37
C LYS A 141 24.72 22.76 14.09
N ASP A 142 23.66 23.34 13.56
CA ASP A 142 22.96 24.47 14.18
C ASP A 142 22.35 24.08 15.54
N ALA A 143 21.76 22.88 15.61
CA ALA A 143 21.17 22.35 16.84
C ALA A 143 22.24 22.12 17.91
N VAL A 144 23.38 21.54 17.57
CA VAL A 144 24.54 21.37 18.46
C VAL A 144 25.02 22.74 18.96
N GLY A 145 25.15 23.73 18.08
CA GLY A 145 25.51 25.09 18.44
C GLY A 145 24.56 25.70 19.46
N VAL A 146 23.24 25.56 19.27
CA VAL A 146 22.21 26.05 20.20
C VAL A 146 22.27 25.35 21.56
N VAL A 147 22.53 24.04 21.61
CA VAL A 147 22.65 23.26 22.85
C VAL A 147 23.89 23.66 23.63
N ILE A 148 25.02 23.82 22.95
CA ILE A 148 26.29 24.26 23.56
C ILE A 148 26.17 25.68 24.14
N GLU A 149 25.61 26.63 23.35
CA GLU A 149 25.38 28.03 23.79
C GLU A 149 24.48 28.09 25.02
N ALA A 150 23.38 27.32 25.00
CA ALA A 150 22.40 27.27 26.07
C ALA A 150 22.82 26.43 27.29
N ARG A 151 23.85 25.60 27.14
CA ARG A 151 24.29 24.57 28.12
C ARG A 151 23.13 23.70 28.61
N LYS A 152 22.18 23.43 27.72
CA LYS A 152 20.98 22.65 28.02
C LYS A 152 20.40 22.04 26.76
N ALA A 153 20.31 20.72 26.71
CA ALA A 153 19.60 19.98 25.69
C ALA A 153 18.09 19.94 26.01
N SER A 154 17.26 20.54 25.17
CA SER A 154 15.82 20.55 25.36
C SER A 154 15.10 20.64 24.02
N THR A 155 14.14 19.74 23.80
CA THR A 155 13.28 19.74 22.59
C THR A 155 12.57 21.09 22.41
N SER A 156 12.05 21.66 23.49
CA SER A 156 11.36 22.98 23.45
C SER A 156 12.30 24.13 23.09
N LEU A 157 13.58 24.06 23.47
CA LEU A 157 14.59 25.02 23.10
C LEU A 157 14.89 24.97 21.61
N LEU A 158 15.12 23.76 21.07
CA LEU A 158 15.38 23.56 19.65
C LEU A 158 14.18 23.94 18.78
N GLN A 159 12.95 23.59 19.20
CA GLN A 159 11.74 24.03 18.50
C GLN A 159 11.66 25.55 18.35
N ARG A 160 11.92 26.27 19.43
CA ARG A 160 11.81 27.72 19.47
C ARG A 160 12.94 28.43 18.71
N ARG A 161 14.18 27.96 18.84
CA ARG A 161 15.35 28.57 18.22
C ARG A 161 15.47 28.27 16.73
N LEU A 162 15.23 26.99 16.33
CA LEU A 162 15.35 26.53 14.95
C LEU A 162 14.03 26.54 14.19
N ARG A 163 12.91 26.87 14.86
CA ARG A 163 11.54 26.87 14.29
C ARG A 163 11.16 25.53 13.65
N ILE A 164 11.54 24.43 14.29
CA ILE A 164 11.28 23.07 13.83
C ILE A 164 10.16 22.41 14.65
N GLY A 165 9.52 21.38 14.09
CA GLY A 165 8.48 20.62 14.80
C GLY A 165 9.06 19.74 15.93
N TYR A 166 8.18 19.35 16.88
CA TYR A 166 8.56 18.52 18.04
C TYR A 166 9.29 17.22 17.65
N GLY A 167 8.77 16.50 16.66
CA GLY A 167 9.37 15.23 16.23
C GLY A 167 10.79 15.38 15.67
N LYS A 168 11.10 16.51 15.00
CA LYS A 168 12.45 16.79 14.49
C LYS A 168 13.39 17.22 15.62
N ALA A 169 12.90 18.04 16.55
CA ALA A 169 13.67 18.44 17.73
C ALA A 169 14.03 17.27 18.65
N ALA A 170 13.11 16.31 18.83
CA ALA A 170 13.35 15.11 19.64
C ALA A 170 14.45 14.23 19.03
N ARG A 171 14.37 13.98 17.71
CA ARG A 171 15.39 13.17 16.99
C ARG A 171 16.78 13.82 17.02
N LEU A 172 16.85 15.13 16.87
CA LEU A 172 18.14 15.83 16.97
C LEU A 172 18.78 15.68 18.36
N ILE A 173 17.99 15.66 19.43
CA ILE A 173 18.49 15.41 20.79
C ILE A 173 18.94 13.96 20.95
N GLU A 174 18.15 12.98 20.48
CA GLU A 174 18.55 11.56 20.51
C GLU A 174 19.88 11.34 19.76
N SER A 175 20.02 11.92 18.56
CA SER A 175 21.27 11.83 17.78
C SER A 175 22.46 12.50 18.46
N MET A 176 22.26 13.59 19.22
CA MET A 176 23.32 14.20 20.01
C MET A 176 23.74 13.32 21.18
N GLU A 177 22.76 12.71 21.88
CA GLU A 177 23.01 11.77 22.97
C GLU A 177 23.79 10.54 22.50
N GLU A 178 23.44 9.96 21.34
CA GLU A 178 24.15 8.85 20.72
C GLU A 178 25.60 9.20 20.34
N GLN A 179 25.86 10.45 19.96
CA GLN A 179 27.19 10.95 19.62
C GLN A 179 27.97 11.47 20.83
N GLY A 180 27.39 11.42 22.04
CA GLY A 180 28.03 11.85 23.29
C GLY A 180 28.18 13.35 23.47
N ILE A 181 27.26 14.13 22.85
CA ILE A 181 27.22 15.60 22.92
C ILE A 181 26.24 16.07 24.00
#